data_2234730086a22e25d95559fe84d3fc67
#
_entry.id   2234730086a22e25d95559fe84d3fc67
#
_cell.length_a   1.000
_cell.length_b   1.000
_cell.length_c   1.000
_cell.angle_alpha   90.00
_cell.angle_beta   90.00
_cell.angle_gamma   90.00
#
_symmetry.space_group_name_H-M   'P 1'
#
loop_
_entity.id
_entity.type
_entity.pdbx_description
1 polymer ?
#
loop_
_entity_poly.entity_id
_entity_poly.type
_entity_poly.pdbx_seq_one_letter_code
_entity_poly.pdbx_strand_id
1 'polypeptide(L)'
;MVFTMGKHLFTKFIYVVLASLLGTSLAFARGNDDLVMVLDGKQYSVAYYKSSIKSLPPEWKKVWILIDRKSADEHSQSRIVSVRRNILFNCVRNTYSTLSIVNYAEPQAVGKPILKTETGFDLNDDPVPESSALAIVQSQVCAP
;
A
#
# COMPACT_ATOMS: atom_id res chain seq x y z
N MET A 1 24.36 69.04 -12.17
CA MET A 1 23.11 68.25 -12.37
C MET A 1 23.37 66.85 -11.84
N VAL A 2 22.90 66.55 -10.68
CA VAL A 2 23.08 65.21 -10.03
C VAL A 2 21.71 64.56 -10.08
N PHE A 3 21.66 63.45 -10.84
CA PHE A 3 20.44 62.63 -10.99
C PHE A 3 20.27 61.73 -9.76
N THR A 4 19.32 62.05 -8.90
CA THR A 4 18.82 61.18 -7.83
C THR A 4 17.70 60.30 -8.36
N MET A 5 18.03 59.18 -8.95
CA MET A 5 17.06 58.19 -9.37
C MET A 5 17.51 56.82 -8.87
N GLY A 6 16.79 56.17 -7.98
CA GLY A 6 17.04 54.76 -7.70
C GLY A 6 16.61 54.16 -6.38
N LYS A 7 16.02 54.91 -5.45
CA LYS A 7 15.63 54.30 -4.16
C LYS A 7 14.25 53.61 -4.15
N HIS A 8 13.36 53.93 -5.06
CA HIS A 8 12.01 53.33 -5.09
C HIS A 8 11.86 52.07 -5.89
N LEU A 9 12.86 51.73 -6.76
CA LEU A 9 12.80 50.55 -7.59
C LEU A 9 13.24 49.28 -6.82
N PHE A 10 14.15 49.42 -5.85
CA PHE A 10 14.69 48.32 -5.09
C PHE A 10 13.68 47.77 -4.02
N THR A 11 12.86 48.64 -3.49
CA THR A 11 11.87 48.24 -2.46
C THR A 11 10.70 47.43 -3.02
N LYS A 12 10.32 47.66 -4.27
CA LYS A 12 9.25 46.87 -4.93
C LYS A 12 9.69 45.49 -5.37
N PHE A 13 10.99 45.30 -5.66
CA PHE A 13 11.52 44.00 -6.05
C PHE A 13 11.63 43.02 -4.85
N ILE A 14 11.89 43.54 -3.64
CA ILE A 14 12.00 42.72 -2.43
C ILE A 14 10.63 42.13 -2.01
N TYR A 15 9.54 42.89 -2.22
CA TYR A 15 8.19 42.39 -1.86
C TYR A 15 7.68 41.31 -2.81
N VAL A 16 8.10 41.28 -4.08
CA VAL A 16 7.67 40.26 -5.04
C VAL A 16 8.41 38.94 -4.81
N VAL A 17 9.66 38.98 -4.35
CA VAL A 17 10.44 37.76 -4.07
C VAL A 17 10.02 37.09 -2.75
N LEU A 18 9.53 37.85 -1.75
CA LEU A 18 9.07 37.29 -0.48
C LEU A 18 7.70 36.60 -0.59
N ALA A 19 6.87 36.99 -1.55
CA ALA A 19 5.54 36.39 -1.74
C ALA A 19 5.57 35.03 -2.43
N SER A 20 6.68 34.66 -3.09
CA SER A 20 6.82 33.38 -3.82
C SER A 20 7.35 32.22 -2.95
N LEU A 21 7.74 32.46 -1.70
CA LEU A 21 8.29 31.44 -0.79
C LEU A 21 7.25 30.81 0.16
N LEU A 22 5.99 31.24 0.09
CA LEU A 22 4.90 30.68 0.91
C LEU A 22 4.05 29.62 0.19
N GLY A 23 4.46 29.19 -0.99
CA GLY A 23 3.90 28.03 -1.68
C GLY A 23 4.46 26.73 -1.12
N THR A 24 4.43 26.54 0.21
CA THR A 24 4.63 25.21 0.79
C THR A 24 3.46 24.35 0.38
N SER A 25 3.70 23.52 -0.62
CA SER A 25 2.84 22.41 -0.97
C SER A 25 2.60 21.60 0.31
N LEU A 26 1.43 21.75 0.91
CA LEU A 26 0.88 20.77 1.83
C LEU A 26 0.71 19.49 1.00
N ALA A 27 1.78 18.70 0.93
CA ALA A 27 1.66 17.31 0.57
C ALA A 27 0.80 16.69 1.68
N PHE A 28 -0.51 16.73 1.50
CA PHE A 28 -1.42 15.89 2.24
C PHE A 28 -0.93 14.47 2.00
N ALA A 29 -0.33 13.88 3.03
CA ALA A 29 -0.21 12.45 3.10
C ALA A 29 -1.63 11.93 2.96
N ARG A 30 -1.99 11.51 1.76
CA ARG A 30 -3.26 10.89 1.44
C ARG A 30 -3.22 9.59 2.24
N GLY A 31 -3.84 9.62 3.42
CA GLY A 31 -4.07 8.41 4.19
C GLY A 31 -4.66 7.43 3.20
N ASN A 32 -4.17 6.20 3.21
CA ASN A 32 -4.60 5.21 2.23
C ASN A 32 -5.97 4.68 2.69
N ASP A 33 -7.02 5.51 2.51
CA ASP A 33 -8.42 5.23 2.90
C ASP A 33 -8.96 3.93 2.28
N ASP A 34 -8.21 3.40 1.31
CA ASP A 34 -8.48 2.13 0.64
C ASP A 34 -7.97 0.91 1.42
N LEU A 35 -7.06 1.12 2.38
CA LEU A 35 -6.41 0.04 3.11
C LEU A 35 -7.18 -0.31 4.39
N VAL A 36 -7.77 -1.49 4.43
CA VAL A 36 -8.51 -2.00 5.59
C VAL A 36 -7.59 -2.88 6.43
N MET A 37 -7.26 -2.43 7.64
CA MET A 37 -6.43 -3.19 8.59
C MET A 37 -7.22 -4.36 9.18
N VAL A 38 -6.64 -5.55 9.14
CA VAL A 38 -7.24 -6.81 9.61
C VAL A 38 -6.53 -7.33 10.86
N LEU A 39 -5.22 -7.18 10.88
CA LEU A 39 -4.37 -7.58 11.98
C LEU A 39 -3.28 -6.54 12.19
N ASP A 40 -3.11 -6.09 13.43
CA ASP A 40 -2.03 -5.21 13.84
C ASP A 40 -1.21 -5.87 14.98
N GLY A 41 -0.40 -6.87 14.60
CA GLY A 41 0.44 -7.62 15.52
C GLY A 41 1.78 -6.93 15.84
N LYS A 42 2.54 -7.52 16.77
CA LYS A 42 3.87 -7.00 17.17
C LYS A 42 4.93 -7.20 16.07
N GLN A 43 4.87 -8.31 15.35
CA GLN A 43 5.88 -8.69 14.34
C GLN A 43 5.47 -8.25 12.93
N TYR A 44 4.20 -8.28 12.63
CA TYR A 44 3.66 -7.91 11.32
C TYR A 44 2.24 -7.39 11.43
N SER A 45 1.82 -6.62 10.43
CA SER A 45 0.44 -6.22 10.22
C SER A 45 -0.07 -6.79 8.90
N VAL A 46 -1.38 -7.01 8.82
CA VAL A 46 -2.07 -7.48 7.62
C VAL A 46 -3.24 -6.56 7.33
N ALA A 47 -3.33 -6.14 6.09
CA ALA A 47 -4.41 -5.31 5.57
C ALA A 47 -4.81 -5.75 4.16
N TYR A 48 -5.95 -5.32 3.66
CA TYR A 48 -6.31 -5.50 2.26
C TYR A 48 -6.77 -4.20 1.62
N TYR A 49 -6.63 -4.11 0.30
CA TYR A 49 -7.08 -2.95 -0.48
C TYR A 49 -8.54 -3.14 -0.88
N LYS A 50 -9.44 -2.34 -0.29
CA LYS A 50 -10.89 -2.43 -0.52
C LYS A 50 -11.26 -2.26 -2.01
N SER A 51 -10.66 -1.30 -2.69
CA SER A 51 -10.91 -1.03 -4.12
C SER A 51 -10.42 -2.17 -5.04
N SER A 52 -9.54 -3.05 -4.53
CA SER A 52 -9.02 -4.17 -5.30
C SER A 52 -9.94 -5.39 -5.32
N ILE A 53 -11.02 -5.39 -4.54
CA ILE A 53 -11.96 -6.50 -4.49
C ILE A 53 -12.69 -6.59 -5.83
N LYS A 54 -12.61 -7.76 -6.47
CA LYS A 54 -13.30 -8.07 -7.71
C LYS A 54 -14.08 -9.38 -7.58
N SER A 55 -15.37 -9.31 -7.85
CA SER A 55 -16.22 -10.50 -7.93
C SER A 55 -16.00 -11.18 -9.27
N LEU A 56 -15.82 -12.49 -9.26
CA LEU A 56 -15.69 -13.35 -10.42
C LEU A 56 -16.72 -14.46 -10.32
N PRO A 57 -17.53 -14.70 -11.38
CA PRO A 57 -18.51 -15.77 -11.34
C PRO A 57 -17.85 -17.16 -11.22
N PRO A 58 -18.52 -18.14 -10.57
CA PRO A 58 -19.81 -17.97 -9.87
C PRO A 58 -19.66 -17.49 -8.42
N GLU A 59 -18.54 -17.75 -7.75
CA GLU A 59 -18.38 -17.61 -6.28
C GLU A 59 -17.00 -17.16 -5.85
N TRP A 60 -16.23 -16.61 -6.77
CA TRP A 60 -14.86 -16.21 -6.53
C TRP A 60 -14.75 -14.72 -6.25
N LYS A 61 -13.87 -14.38 -5.31
CA LYS A 61 -13.48 -13.00 -5.02
C LYS A 61 -11.97 -12.87 -5.09
N LYS A 62 -11.50 -11.87 -5.84
CA LYS A 62 -10.07 -11.54 -5.93
C LYS A 62 -9.80 -10.27 -5.13
N VAL A 63 -8.67 -10.25 -4.39
CA VAL A 63 -8.26 -9.09 -3.58
C VAL A 63 -6.75 -9.03 -3.45
N TRP A 64 -6.20 -7.81 -3.34
CA TRP A 64 -4.83 -7.59 -2.94
C TRP A 64 -4.73 -7.45 -1.41
N ILE A 65 -3.82 -8.22 -0.81
CA ILE A 65 -3.49 -8.17 0.62
C ILE A 65 -2.09 -7.59 0.76
N LEU A 66 -1.90 -6.75 1.78
CA LEU A 66 -0.63 -6.21 2.20
C LEU A 66 -0.22 -6.84 3.53
N ILE A 67 1.02 -7.29 3.61
CA ILE A 67 1.65 -7.80 4.83
C ILE A 67 2.89 -6.95 5.07
N ASP A 68 2.91 -6.19 6.17
CA ASP A 68 4.05 -5.37 6.59
C ASP A 68 4.75 -6.01 7.78
N ARG A 69 6.07 -6.15 7.72
CA ARG A 69 6.90 -6.55 8.86
C ARG A 69 7.23 -5.32 9.70
N LYS A 70 7.00 -5.39 11.01
CA LYS A 70 7.28 -4.30 11.96
C LYS A 70 8.67 -4.37 12.58
N SER A 71 9.26 -5.56 12.65
CA SER A 71 10.64 -5.76 13.09
C SER A 71 11.46 -6.27 11.92
N ALA A 72 12.54 -5.55 11.60
CA ALA A 72 13.62 -6.15 10.84
C ALA A 72 14.24 -7.21 11.74
N ASP A 73 14.09 -8.47 11.37
CA ASP A 73 14.86 -9.54 11.97
C ASP A 73 16.32 -9.26 11.62
N GLU A 74 17.12 -8.82 12.59
CA GLU A 74 18.55 -8.49 12.38
C GLU A 74 19.35 -9.67 11.80
N HIS A 75 18.81 -10.88 11.92
CA HIS A 75 19.35 -12.11 11.38
C HIS A 75 18.76 -12.50 10.02
N SER A 76 17.73 -11.80 9.55
CA SER A 76 17.15 -12.06 8.26
C SER A 76 17.97 -11.36 7.17
N GLN A 77 18.68 -12.11 6.36
CA GLN A 77 19.32 -11.63 5.13
C GLN A 77 18.29 -11.10 4.11
N SER A 78 17.00 -11.21 4.41
CA SER A 78 15.93 -10.78 3.54
C SER A 78 15.70 -9.27 3.68
N ARG A 79 15.96 -8.55 2.60
CA ARG A 79 15.63 -7.11 2.48
C ARG A 79 14.13 -6.86 2.30
N ILE A 80 13.29 -7.90 2.43
CA ILE A 80 11.84 -7.79 2.22
C ILE A 80 11.20 -7.27 3.49
N VAL A 81 10.66 -6.05 3.43
CA VAL A 81 9.96 -5.39 4.54
C VAL A 81 8.44 -5.51 4.37
N SER A 82 7.94 -5.43 3.15
CA SER A 82 6.51 -5.63 2.89
C SER A 82 6.26 -6.53 1.69
N VAL A 83 5.09 -7.17 1.69
CA VAL A 83 4.67 -8.11 0.66
C VAL A 83 3.23 -7.81 0.26
N ARG A 84 2.98 -7.67 -1.05
CA ARG A 84 1.62 -7.67 -1.59
C ARG A 84 1.32 -9.04 -2.19
N ARG A 85 0.18 -9.61 -1.82
CA ARG A 85 -0.30 -10.87 -2.37
C ARG A 85 -1.64 -10.68 -3.05
N ASN A 86 -1.75 -11.15 -4.28
CA ASN A 86 -3.03 -11.20 -4.98
C ASN A 86 -3.67 -12.56 -4.70
N ILE A 87 -4.76 -12.56 -3.97
CA ILE A 87 -5.43 -13.76 -3.51
C ILE A 87 -6.78 -13.90 -4.23
N LEU A 88 -7.07 -15.11 -4.64
CA LEU A 88 -8.35 -15.53 -5.15
C LEU A 88 -9.02 -16.44 -4.12
N PHE A 89 -10.15 -16.02 -3.55
CA PHE A 89 -10.95 -16.79 -2.62
C PHE A 89 -12.12 -17.47 -3.33
N ASN A 90 -12.35 -18.75 -3.02
CA ASN A 90 -13.63 -19.40 -3.25
C ASN A 90 -14.48 -19.23 -1.98
N CYS A 91 -15.51 -18.39 -2.07
CA CYS A 91 -16.32 -18.03 -0.92
C CYS A 91 -17.26 -19.16 -0.45
N VAL A 92 -17.55 -20.15 -1.29
CA VAL A 92 -18.42 -21.28 -0.95
C VAL A 92 -17.61 -22.43 -0.33
N ARG A 93 -16.43 -22.72 -0.90
CA ARG A 93 -15.60 -23.86 -0.47
C ARG A 93 -14.61 -23.49 0.65
N ASN A 94 -14.51 -22.23 1.05
CA ASN A 94 -13.53 -21.72 2.01
C ASN A 94 -12.09 -22.07 1.65
N THR A 95 -11.77 -21.94 0.36
CA THR A 95 -10.43 -22.16 -0.18
C THR A 95 -9.85 -20.88 -0.77
N TYR A 96 -8.54 -20.88 -1.00
CA TYR A 96 -7.87 -19.75 -1.65
C TYR A 96 -6.73 -20.22 -2.56
N SER A 97 -6.40 -19.36 -3.50
CA SER A 97 -5.22 -19.49 -4.34
C SER A 97 -4.44 -18.19 -4.36
N THR A 98 -3.11 -18.27 -4.34
CA THR A 98 -2.26 -17.10 -4.52
C THR A 98 -1.97 -16.91 -6.01
N LEU A 99 -2.40 -15.80 -6.61
CA LEU A 99 -2.18 -15.50 -8.03
C LEU A 99 -0.84 -14.81 -8.28
N SER A 100 -0.40 -13.96 -7.37
CA SER A 100 0.91 -13.31 -7.46
C SER A 100 1.40 -12.82 -6.11
N ILE A 101 2.74 -12.71 -5.99
CA ILE A 101 3.43 -12.17 -4.82
C ILE A 101 4.38 -11.09 -5.30
N VAL A 102 4.35 -9.92 -4.66
CA VAL A 102 5.24 -8.80 -4.96
C VAL A 102 5.91 -8.37 -3.66
N ASN A 103 7.25 -8.41 -3.65
CA ASN A 103 8.07 -8.10 -2.47
C ASN A 103 8.68 -6.71 -2.60
N TYR A 104 8.75 -5.99 -1.48
CA TYR A 104 9.28 -4.62 -1.40
C TYR A 104 10.29 -4.47 -0.26
N ALA A 105 11.27 -3.55 -0.45
CA ALA A 105 12.25 -3.19 0.56
C ALA A 105 11.73 -2.18 1.58
N GLU A 106 10.59 -1.57 1.33
CA GLU A 106 10.01 -0.52 2.15
C GLU A 106 8.64 -0.95 2.70
N PRO A 107 8.19 -0.39 3.82
CA PRO A 107 6.86 -0.64 4.37
C PRO A 107 5.76 -0.22 3.39
N GLN A 108 4.55 -0.72 3.58
CA GLN A 108 3.34 -0.36 2.83
C GLN A 108 3.45 -0.54 1.31
N ALA A 109 4.35 -1.42 0.87
CA ALA A 109 4.62 -1.68 -0.55
C ALA A 109 4.99 -0.42 -1.35
N VAL A 110 5.74 0.49 -0.71
CA VAL A 110 6.25 1.70 -1.34
C VAL A 110 7.52 1.39 -2.15
N GLY A 111 7.77 2.18 -3.17
CA GLY A 111 8.97 2.08 -4.01
C GLY A 111 8.89 1.01 -5.10
N LYS A 112 10.06 0.60 -5.60
CA LYS A 112 10.16 -0.42 -6.65
C LYS A 112 10.11 -1.82 -6.06
N PRO A 113 9.38 -2.76 -6.67
CA PRO A 113 9.42 -4.16 -6.27
C PRO A 113 10.84 -4.75 -6.35
N ILE A 114 11.23 -5.53 -5.34
CA ILE A 114 12.48 -6.31 -5.36
C ILE A 114 12.30 -7.57 -6.22
N LEU A 115 11.15 -8.24 -6.05
CA LEU A 115 10.82 -9.48 -6.71
C LEU A 115 9.32 -9.55 -6.94
N LYS A 116 8.92 -9.96 -8.14
CA LYS A 116 7.54 -10.30 -8.47
C LYS A 116 7.49 -11.75 -8.93
N THR A 117 6.65 -12.54 -8.29
CA THR A 117 6.36 -13.93 -8.68
C THR A 117 4.90 -14.02 -9.09
N GLU A 118 4.65 -14.56 -10.26
CA GLU A 118 3.31 -14.95 -10.68
C GLU A 118 3.21 -16.47 -10.57
N THR A 119 2.27 -16.92 -9.77
CA THR A 119 1.88 -18.32 -9.75
C THR A 119 0.95 -18.50 -10.93
N GLY A 120 1.32 -19.35 -11.89
CA GLY A 120 0.47 -19.68 -13.03
C GLY A 120 -0.91 -20.17 -12.59
N PHE A 121 -1.79 -20.45 -13.55
CA PHE A 121 -3.18 -20.89 -13.32
C PHE A 121 -3.34 -22.26 -12.62
N ASP A 122 -2.29 -22.83 -12.03
CA ASP A 122 -2.44 -23.89 -11.05
C ASP A 122 -3.11 -23.32 -9.81
N LEU A 123 -4.44 -23.27 -9.89
CA LEU A 123 -5.30 -22.91 -8.78
C LEU A 123 -5.19 -24.02 -7.73
N ASN A 124 -4.14 -23.96 -6.92
CA ASN A 124 -4.09 -24.73 -5.71
C ASN A 124 -5.20 -24.21 -4.81
N ASP A 125 -6.26 -24.97 -4.73
CA ASP A 125 -7.41 -24.68 -3.87
C ASP A 125 -7.06 -25.08 -2.43
N ASP A 126 -6.16 -24.32 -1.82
CA ASP A 126 -5.73 -24.55 -0.44
C ASP A 126 -6.86 -24.15 0.54
N PRO A 127 -7.11 -24.92 1.59
CA PRO A 127 -8.07 -24.51 2.61
C PRO A 127 -7.58 -23.24 3.33
N VAL A 128 -8.47 -22.30 3.59
CA VAL A 128 -8.14 -21.12 4.38
C VAL A 128 -7.88 -21.56 5.82
N PRO A 129 -6.68 -21.28 6.39
CA PRO A 129 -6.36 -21.70 7.75
C PRO A 129 -7.28 -21.01 8.77
N GLU A 130 -7.92 -21.79 9.62
CA GLU A 130 -8.76 -21.26 10.69
C GLU A 130 -7.97 -20.33 11.63
N SER A 131 -8.63 -19.32 12.19
CA SER A 131 -8.04 -18.36 13.12
C SER A 131 -6.84 -17.58 12.57
N SER A 132 -6.69 -17.51 11.25
CA SER A 132 -5.64 -16.73 10.56
C SER A 132 -6.14 -15.34 10.13
N ALA A 133 -5.20 -14.41 9.89
CA ALA A 133 -5.53 -13.13 9.27
C ALA A 133 -6.20 -13.32 7.90
N LEU A 134 -5.82 -14.39 7.16
CA LEU A 134 -6.42 -14.73 5.88
C LEU A 134 -7.91 -15.10 6.01
N ALA A 135 -8.30 -15.82 7.08
CA ALA A 135 -9.69 -16.14 7.36
C ALA A 135 -10.51 -14.89 7.66
N ILE A 136 -9.93 -13.93 8.38
CA ILE A 136 -10.59 -12.63 8.63
C ILE A 136 -10.78 -11.85 7.33
N VAL A 137 -9.73 -11.77 6.48
CA VAL A 137 -9.86 -11.14 5.15
C VAL A 137 -10.96 -11.80 4.34
N GLN A 138 -10.97 -13.15 4.26
CA GLN A 138 -11.98 -13.89 3.52
C GLN A 138 -13.38 -13.56 4.00
N SER A 139 -13.62 -13.57 5.32
CA SER A 139 -14.94 -13.28 5.88
C SER A 139 -15.47 -11.90 5.52
N GLN A 140 -14.58 -10.90 5.41
CA GLN A 140 -14.93 -9.54 5.04
C GLN A 140 -15.10 -9.38 3.53
N VAL A 141 -14.26 -10.03 2.73
CA VAL A 141 -14.28 -9.96 1.25
C VAL A 141 -15.46 -10.76 0.68
N CYS A 142 -15.78 -11.90 1.29
CA CYS A 142 -16.88 -12.79 0.87
C CYS A 142 -18.24 -12.39 1.45
N ALA A 143 -18.30 -11.38 2.33
CA ALA A 143 -19.57 -10.85 2.81
C ALA A 143 -20.44 -10.37 1.62
N PRO A 144 -21.77 -10.55 1.68
CA PRO A 144 -22.69 -10.16 0.64
C PRO A 144 -22.72 -8.65 0.36
#